data_a0ea9f4379e26789fb53c5c770d8ce4d
#
_entry.id   a0ea9f4379e26789fb53c5c770d8ce4d
#
_cell.length_a   1.000
_cell.length_b   1.000
_cell.length_c   1.000
_cell.angle_alpha   90.00
_cell.angle_beta   90.00
_cell.angle_gamma   90.00
#
_symmetry.space_group_name_H-M   'P 1'
#
loop_
_entity.id
_entity.type
_entity.pdbx_description
1 polymer ?
#
loop_
_entity_poly.entity_id
_entity_poly.type
_entity_poly.pdbx_seq_one_letter_code
_entity_poly.pdbx_strand_id
1 'polypeptide(L)' 'MSDVGTDNFEQEFNLDLAESERRLVKEIDEALMRIYNSVYGVCLVTGAPIGKPRLDAKPWAKYTIETVRELERLGKL' A
#
# COMPACT_ATOMS: atom_id res chain seq x y z
N MET A 1 2.72 6.60 29.82
CA MET A 1 3.37 5.49 29.18
C MET A 1 2.89 4.17 29.77
N SER A 2 2.66 3.21 28.94
CA SER A 2 2.23 1.91 29.41
C SER A 2 3.33 1.23 30.20
N ASP A 3 2.95 0.32 31.05
CA ASP A 3 3.93 -0.39 31.83
C ASP A 3 4.60 -1.50 31.03
N VAL A 4 5.81 -1.82 31.47
CA VAL A 4 6.67 -2.75 30.73
C VAL A 4 6.11 -4.16 30.70
N GLY A 5 5.42 -4.55 31.77
CA GLY A 5 4.88 -5.91 31.85
C GLY A 5 3.80 -6.18 30.83
N THR A 6 2.90 -5.23 30.62
CA THR A 6 1.89 -5.34 29.61
C THR A 6 2.49 -5.30 28.21
N ASP A 7 3.49 -4.46 28.03
CA ASP A 7 4.13 -4.28 26.74
C ASP A 7 4.79 -5.55 26.23
N ASN A 8 5.34 -6.38 27.13
CA ASN A 8 6.01 -7.61 26.70
C ASN A 8 5.09 -8.58 25.99
N PHE A 9 3.84 -8.66 26.42
CA PHE A 9 2.87 -9.53 25.73
C PHE A 9 2.35 -8.89 24.46
N GLU A 10 1.98 -7.61 24.55
CA GLU A 10 1.39 -6.92 23.42
C GLU A 10 2.40 -6.64 22.33
N GLN A 11 3.68 -6.62 22.66
CA GLN A 11 4.72 -6.29 21.72
C GLN A 11 4.80 -7.29 20.56
N GLU A 12 4.67 -8.57 20.83
CA GLU A 12 4.67 -9.57 19.76
C GLU A 12 3.50 -9.38 18.81
N PHE A 13 2.32 -9.12 19.35
CA PHE A 13 1.15 -8.86 18.53
C PHE A 13 1.31 -7.57 17.74
N ASN A 14 1.84 -6.54 18.37
CA ASN A 14 1.97 -5.22 17.75
C ASN A 14 3.05 -5.15 16.69
N LEU A 15 4.03 -6.07 16.70
CA LEU A 15 5.07 -6.11 15.68
C LEU A 15 4.48 -6.31 14.29
N ASP A 16 3.54 -7.23 14.16
CA ASP A 16 2.90 -7.48 12.87
C ASP A 16 2.09 -6.26 12.42
N LEU A 17 1.37 -5.63 13.35
CA LEU A 17 0.62 -4.43 13.03
C LEU A 17 1.56 -3.29 12.64
N ALA A 18 2.66 -3.12 13.35
CA ALA A 18 3.62 -2.07 13.04
C ALA A 18 4.23 -2.26 11.66
N GLU A 19 4.51 -3.51 11.28
CA GLU A 19 5.03 -3.80 9.95
C GLU A 19 4.02 -3.48 8.87
N SER A 20 2.77 -3.88 9.06
CA SER A 20 1.70 -3.57 8.13
C SER A 20 1.50 -2.07 8.01
N GLU A 21 1.54 -1.36 9.13
CA GLU A 21 1.40 0.08 9.13
C GLU A 21 2.56 0.75 8.40
N ARG A 22 3.78 0.27 8.59
CA ARG A 22 4.93 0.83 7.89
C ARG A 22 4.82 0.64 6.39
N ARG A 23 4.35 -0.52 5.95
CA ARG A 23 4.13 -0.77 4.52
C ARG A 23 3.07 0.16 3.98
N LEU A 24 1.99 0.35 4.72
CA LEU A 24 0.92 1.24 4.31
C LEU A 24 1.41 2.68 4.22
N VAL A 25 2.15 3.15 5.22
CA VAL A 25 2.71 4.49 5.21
C VAL A 25 3.63 4.67 4.01
N LYS A 26 4.46 3.69 3.72
CA LYS A 26 5.35 3.75 2.57
C LYS A 26 4.56 3.84 1.27
N GLU A 27 3.49 3.05 1.13
CA GLU A 27 2.67 3.09 -0.07
C GLU A 27 1.98 4.43 -0.22
N ILE A 28 1.51 4.99 0.88
CA ILE A 28 0.89 6.32 0.88
C ILE A 28 1.92 7.39 0.49
N ASP A 29 3.11 7.32 1.07
CA ASP A 29 4.18 8.27 0.73
C ASP A 29 4.54 8.20 -0.75
N GLU A 30 4.62 6.99 -1.30
CA GLU A 30 4.88 6.81 -2.71
C GLU A 30 3.76 7.39 -3.56
N ALA A 31 2.50 7.23 -3.13
CA ALA A 31 1.37 7.81 -3.83
C ALA A 31 1.43 9.34 -3.80
N LEU A 32 1.81 9.92 -2.67
CA LEU A 32 1.97 11.36 -2.57
C LEU A 32 3.05 11.87 -3.52
N MET A 33 4.14 11.13 -3.66
CA MET A 33 5.18 11.47 -4.61
C MET A 33 4.67 11.40 -6.06
N ARG A 34 3.80 10.44 -6.36
CA ARG A 34 3.20 10.37 -7.70
C ARG A 34 2.28 11.56 -7.95
N ILE A 35 1.55 12.02 -6.93
CA ILE A 35 0.75 13.24 -7.07
C ILE A 35 1.67 14.44 -7.34
N TYR A 36 2.73 14.55 -6.56
CA TYR A 36 3.69 15.64 -6.73
C TYR A 36 4.29 15.64 -8.13
N ASN A 37 4.58 14.45 -8.67
CA ASN A 37 5.18 14.31 -9.99
C ASN A 37 4.16 14.24 -11.12
N SER A 38 2.88 14.45 -10.83
CA SER A 38 1.79 14.46 -11.81
C SER A 38 1.61 13.13 -12.54
N VAL A 39 1.89 12.02 -11.87
CA VAL A 39 1.70 10.68 -12.44
C VAL A 39 0.77 9.83 -11.58
N TYR A 40 -0.03 10.46 -10.75
CA TYR A 40 -0.98 9.76 -9.89
C TYR A 40 -2.16 9.26 -10.71
N GLY A 41 -2.68 8.10 -10.32
CA GLY A 41 -3.90 7.56 -10.92
C GLY A 41 -3.67 6.77 -12.19
N VAL A 42 -2.41 6.49 -12.54
CA VAL A 42 -2.09 5.65 -13.68
C VAL A 42 -1.28 4.44 -13.23
N CYS A 43 -1.49 3.34 -13.94
CA CYS A 43 -0.79 2.09 -13.64
C CYS A 43 0.71 2.26 -13.94
N LEU A 44 1.56 1.88 -12.99
CA LEU A 44 3.00 2.01 -13.15
C LEU A 44 3.57 1.09 -14.22
N VAL A 45 2.88 0.02 -14.54
CA VAL A 45 3.35 -0.94 -15.53
C VAL A 45 2.87 -0.56 -16.93
N THR A 46 1.58 -0.27 -17.07
CA THR A 46 0.97 -0.09 -18.39
C THR A 46 0.72 1.37 -18.75
N GLY A 47 0.72 2.26 -17.77
CA GLY A 47 0.34 3.65 -18.00
C GLY A 47 -1.15 3.85 -18.15
N ALA A 48 -1.96 2.79 -18.07
CA ALA A 48 -3.40 2.90 -18.18
C ALA A 48 -3.99 3.57 -16.95
N PRO A 49 -5.10 4.31 -17.09
CA PRO A 49 -5.71 4.96 -15.95
C PRO A 49 -6.27 3.93 -14.96
N ILE A 50 -6.05 4.19 -13.68
CA ILE A 50 -6.66 3.40 -12.61
C ILE A 50 -8.05 3.98 -12.38
N GLY A 51 -9.07 3.13 -12.40
CA GLY A 51 -10.44 3.60 -12.28
C GLY A 51 -10.71 4.28 -10.94
N LYS A 52 -11.61 5.26 -10.97
CA LYS A 52 -11.98 6.00 -9.78
C LYS A 52 -12.49 5.10 -8.64
N PRO A 53 -13.33 4.10 -8.91
CA PRO A 53 -13.77 3.21 -7.81
C PRO A 53 -12.63 2.52 -7.09
N ARG A 54 -11.59 2.12 -7.82
CA ARG A 54 -10.42 1.49 -7.20
C ARG A 54 -9.62 2.51 -6.40
N LEU A 55 -9.47 3.73 -6.90
CA LEU A 55 -8.77 4.79 -6.18
C LEU A 55 -9.55 5.25 -4.97
N ASP A 56 -10.88 5.26 -5.03
CA ASP A 56 -11.69 5.60 -3.87
C ASP A 56 -11.52 4.57 -2.75
N ALA A 57 -11.43 3.30 -3.12
CA ALA A 57 -11.25 2.22 -2.14
C ALA A 57 -9.80 2.12 -1.67
N LYS A 58 -8.85 2.42 -2.54
CA LYS A 58 -7.43 2.26 -2.26
C LYS A 58 -6.67 3.41 -2.92
N PRO A 59 -6.65 4.58 -2.27
CA PRO A 59 -6.04 5.77 -2.89
C PRO A 59 -4.57 5.63 -3.26
N TRP A 60 -3.86 4.69 -2.64
CA TRP A 60 -2.45 4.46 -2.94
C TRP A 60 -2.25 3.40 -4.01
N ALA A 61 -3.31 2.97 -4.70
CA ALA A 61 -3.20 1.97 -5.75
C ALA A 61 -2.24 2.45 -6.84
N LYS A 62 -1.34 1.57 -7.26
CA LYS A 62 -0.34 1.89 -8.27
C LYS A 62 -0.47 1.01 -9.51
N TYR A 63 -1.38 0.06 -9.51
CA TYR A 63 -1.64 -0.83 -10.64
C TYR A 63 -3.13 -0.91 -10.90
N THR A 64 -3.51 -1.10 -12.16
CA THR A 64 -4.87 -1.49 -12.47
C THR A 64 -5.13 -2.89 -11.94
N ILE A 65 -6.41 -3.25 -11.79
CA ILE A 65 -6.75 -4.59 -11.32
C ILE A 65 -6.27 -5.65 -12.31
N GLU A 66 -6.30 -5.34 -13.61
CA GLU A 66 -5.81 -6.25 -14.64
C GLU A 66 -4.32 -6.51 -14.45
N THR A 67 -3.54 -5.47 -14.17
CA THR A 67 -2.11 -5.61 -13.92
C THR A 67 -1.85 -6.42 -12.66
N VAL A 68 -2.61 -6.19 -11.60
CA VAL A 68 -2.46 -6.97 -10.37
C VAL A 68 -2.69 -8.45 -10.64
N ARG A 69 -3.75 -8.77 -11.37
CA ARG A 69 -4.05 -10.16 -11.72
C ARG A 69 -2.94 -10.80 -12.54
N GLU A 70 -2.39 -10.04 -13.47
CA GLU A 70 -1.29 -10.54 -14.29
C GLU A 70 -0.03 -10.77 -13.45
N LEU A 71 0.31 -9.84 -12.57
CA LEU A 71 1.47 -9.98 -11.71
C LEU A 71 1.31 -11.15 -10.74
N GLU A 72 0.10 -11.37 -10.23
CA GLU A 72 -0.20 -12.53 -9.40
C GLU A 72 -0.05 -13.83 -10.18
N ARG A 73 -0.56 -13.85 -11.40
CA ARG A 73 -0.44 -15.02 -12.27
C ARG A 73 1.01 -15.36 -12.54
N LEU A 74 1.85 -14.34 -12.68
CA LEU A 74 3.28 -14.53 -12.93
C LEU A 74 4.09 -14.77 -11.67
N GLY A 75 3.44 -14.74 -10.50
CA GLY A 75 4.12 -14.93 -9.23
C GLY A 75 5.01 -13.77 -8.82
N LYS A 76 4.68 -12.57 -9.27
CA LYS A 76 5.49 -11.37 -8.99
C LYS A 76 4.88 -10.48 -7.89
N LEU A 77 3.77 -10.86 -7.37
CA LEU A 77 3.17 -10.18 -6.21
C LEU A 77 3.00 -11.14 -5.06
#